data_918b50d783e330eadeca439cabe7f572
#
_entry.id   918b50d783e330eadeca439cabe7f572
#
_cell.length_a   1.000
_cell.length_b   1.000
_cell.length_c   1.000
_cell.angle_alpha   90.00
_cell.angle_beta   90.00
_cell.angle_gamma   90.00
#
_symmetry.space_group_name_H-M   'P 1'
#
loop_
_entity.id
_entity.type
_entity.pdbx_description
1 polymer ?
#
loop_
_entity_poly.entity_id
_entity_poly.type
_entity_poly.pdbx_seq_one_letter_code
_entity_poly.pdbx_strand_id
1 'polypeptide(L)'
;MLAQENDTSVWRFLQPSFQYPLFVIPAKILLSEFPECPEPLLSKIIVPEIVMKSIKLSVLPMLLIVVGIFINPTWGAELTIYTYDSFNSEWGPGPVVFKRFEKQCACKLKVVSPGDSGTVLNRVILEKANPKADILLGLNNSELEKSFSYDLWEPYRSPLLEQVPADLRVDKKHRVTPFDYGFIAFVYNSQKIKNPPNSLQDLLDPKYRRKIVIENPKTSSPGLSMLHWTIAVFGEEDYLDYWKKLEPNLLSVTNGWSAAYGMFTKGEVPIVLSYVTSPAYHLEYEKTERYRTAVFQDGHYRQIEFAGILKGTKRIKRAREFIDFMLSEKFQNAIPLTNWMFPVIQHQPLPDSFRIAPQPKSAPELNPARVHQQNSKWLKEWSRTMSQ
;
A
#
# COMPACT_ATOMS: atom_id res chain seq x y z
N MET A 1 16.61 -61.55 -29.04
CA MET A 1 15.41 -61.57 -29.92
C MET A 1 14.46 -60.54 -29.38
N LEU A 2 14.41 -59.40 -30.11
CA LEU A 2 13.22 -58.61 -30.52
C LEU A 2 12.29 -58.16 -29.36
N ALA A 3 11.88 -56.91 -29.20
CA ALA A 3 11.89 -55.73 -30.09
C ALA A 3 11.76 -54.45 -29.20
N GLN A 4 12.28 -53.36 -29.76
CA GLN A 4 12.00 -51.99 -29.34
C GLN A 4 10.55 -51.64 -29.67
N GLU A 5 9.91 -50.88 -28.79
CA GLU A 5 8.90 -49.90 -29.21
C GLU A 5 9.06 -48.61 -28.44
N ASN A 6 9.34 -47.57 -29.22
CA ASN A 6 9.33 -46.17 -28.83
C ASN A 6 7.86 -45.72 -28.65
N ASP A 7 7.58 -45.07 -27.53
CA ASP A 7 6.39 -44.21 -27.48
C ASP A 7 6.75 -42.83 -26.92
N THR A 8 6.80 -41.88 -27.82
CA THR A 8 6.94 -40.43 -27.57
C THR A 8 5.57 -39.87 -27.34
N SER A 9 5.10 -39.81 -26.07
CA SER A 9 3.88 -39.07 -25.72
C SER A 9 4.23 -37.64 -25.26
N VAL A 10 3.84 -36.75 -26.14
CA VAL A 10 3.84 -35.27 -26.12
C VAL A 10 3.21 -34.75 -24.82
N TRP A 11 3.96 -34.00 -24.03
CA TRP A 11 3.45 -33.17 -22.95
C TRP A 11 2.68 -31.98 -23.51
N ARG A 12 1.36 -32.05 -23.56
CA ARG A 12 0.49 -30.89 -23.75
C ARG A 12 0.37 -30.13 -22.45
N PHE A 13 0.94 -28.93 -22.41
CA PHE A 13 0.62 -27.94 -21.40
C PHE A 13 -0.86 -27.54 -21.52
N LEU A 14 -1.65 -27.95 -20.55
CA LEU A 14 -3.00 -27.40 -20.32
C LEU A 14 -2.85 -26.07 -19.60
N GLN A 15 -3.09 -24.98 -20.31
CA GLN A 15 -3.38 -23.68 -19.71
C GLN A 15 -4.74 -23.76 -18.99
N PRO A 16 -4.89 -23.31 -17.75
CA PRO A 16 -6.20 -23.13 -17.14
C PRO A 16 -6.84 -21.88 -17.73
N SER A 17 -7.90 -22.06 -18.51
CA SER A 17 -8.82 -21.01 -18.95
C SER A 17 -9.59 -20.49 -17.75
N PHE A 18 -9.28 -19.29 -17.28
CA PHE A 18 -10.11 -18.54 -16.36
C PHE A 18 -11.31 -17.99 -17.10
N GLN A 19 -12.49 -18.60 -16.91
CA GLN A 19 -13.78 -18.01 -17.25
C GLN A 19 -14.25 -17.18 -16.07
N TYR A 20 -14.13 -15.86 -16.15
CA TYR A 20 -14.93 -14.93 -15.36
C TYR A 20 -16.27 -14.72 -16.07
N PRO A 21 -17.41 -14.68 -15.36
CA PRO A 21 -18.66 -14.27 -15.97
C PRO A 21 -18.58 -12.77 -16.30
N LEU A 22 -18.56 -12.44 -17.58
CA LEU A 22 -18.79 -11.10 -18.11
C LEU A 22 -20.24 -10.71 -17.78
N PHE A 23 -20.44 -9.84 -16.82
CA PHE A 23 -21.69 -9.09 -16.71
C PHE A 23 -21.76 -8.11 -17.88
N VAL A 24 -22.46 -8.50 -18.91
CA VAL A 24 -22.86 -7.61 -20.01
C VAL A 24 -23.96 -6.71 -19.48
N ILE A 25 -23.63 -5.46 -19.18
CA ILE A 25 -24.63 -4.42 -18.95
C ILE A 25 -25.18 -4.02 -20.31
N PRO A 26 -26.51 -4.12 -20.54
CA PRO A 26 -27.09 -3.73 -21.85
C PRO A 26 -26.93 -2.22 -22.06
N ALA A 27 -26.34 -1.85 -23.20
CA ALA A 27 -26.07 -0.50 -23.65
C ALA A 27 -27.33 0.36 -23.97
N LYS A 28 -28.40 0.21 -23.24
CA LYS A 28 -29.70 0.90 -23.51
C LYS A 28 -30.16 1.90 -22.45
N ILE A 29 -29.35 2.22 -21.43
CA ILE A 29 -29.75 3.14 -20.32
C ILE A 29 -28.84 4.38 -20.23
N LEU A 30 -28.05 4.71 -21.25
CA LEU A 30 -27.09 5.85 -21.17
C LEU A 30 -27.29 6.89 -22.27
N LEU A 31 -28.51 7.04 -22.86
CA LEU A 31 -28.76 8.03 -23.91
C LEU A 31 -30.02 8.89 -23.69
N SER A 32 -30.42 9.18 -22.47
CA SER A 32 -31.64 9.98 -22.24
C SER A 32 -31.50 11.24 -21.35
N GLU A 33 -30.29 11.72 -21.06
CA GLU A 33 -30.18 13.00 -20.33
C GLU A 33 -28.93 13.82 -20.75
N PHE A 34 -28.85 14.23 -22.00
CA PHE A 34 -28.05 15.41 -22.37
C PHE A 34 -28.90 16.32 -23.26
N PRO A 35 -29.13 17.56 -22.89
CA PRO A 35 -29.76 18.53 -23.78
C PRO A 35 -28.81 18.83 -24.95
N GLU A 36 -29.42 18.88 -26.15
CA GLU A 36 -28.74 19.20 -27.42
C GLU A 36 -27.96 20.50 -27.34
N CYS A 37 -26.67 20.45 -27.63
CA CYS A 37 -25.85 21.64 -27.88
C CYS A 37 -26.23 22.22 -29.24
N PRO A 38 -26.56 23.52 -29.37
CA PRO A 38 -26.88 24.13 -30.66
C PRO A 38 -25.60 24.15 -31.54
N GLU A 39 -25.80 23.82 -32.81
CA GLU A 39 -24.75 23.88 -33.84
C GLU A 39 -24.05 25.24 -33.90
N PRO A 40 -22.73 25.30 -34.14
CA PRO A 40 -22.03 26.57 -34.26
C PRO A 40 -22.40 27.29 -35.57
N LEU A 41 -22.84 28.54 -35.44
CA LEU A 41 -23.05 29.53 -36.47
C LEU A 41 -21.74 29.81 -37.25
N LEU A 42 -21.40 28.97 -38.22
CA LEU A 42 -20.24 29.16 -39.09
C LEU A 42 -20.57 29.31 -40.56
N SER A 43 -21.84 29.57 -40.93
CA SER A 43 -22.26 29.64 -42.35
C SER A 43 -22.67 31.00 -42.85
N LYS A 44 -22.39 32.11 -42.16
CA LYS A 44 -22.74 33.48 -42.66
C LYS A 44 -21.66 34.51 -42.37
N ILE A 45 -20.43 34.32 -42.81
CA ILE A 45 -19.50 35.43 -43.01
C ILE A 45 -19.28 35.53 -44.54
N ILE A 46 -20.12 36.37 -45.16
CA ILE A 46 -19.89 36.81 -46.54
C ILE A 46 -18.77 37.84 -46.47
N VAL A 47 -17.56 37.44 -46.89
CA VAL A 47 -16.46 38.38 -47.09
C VAL A 47 -16.59 39.01 -48.48
N PRO A 48 -16.75 40.30 -48.61
CA PRO A 48 -16.81 40.96 -49.93
C PRO A 48 -15.46 40.81 -50.63
N GLU A 49 -15.51 40.44 -51.90
CA GLU A 49 -14.39 40.16 -52.80
C GLU A 49 -13.47 41.36 -53.11
N ILE A 50 -13.72 42.54 -52.53
CA ILE A 50 -13.04 43.79 -52.86
C ILE A 50 -11.83 44.12 -51.96
N VAL A 51 -11.53 43.35 -50.93
CA VAL A 51 -10.43 43.69 -49.99
C VAL A 51 -9.12 42.86 -50.25
N MET A 52 -9.09 41.99 -51.26
CA MET A 52 -7.95 41.14 -51.54
C MET A 52 -6.84 41.72 -52.41
N LYS A 53 -6.83 42.99 -52.73
CA LYS A 53 -5.82 43.57 -53.66
C LYS A 53 -4.75 44.50 -53.02
N SER A 54 -4.67 44.60 -51.71
CA SER A 54 -3.72 45.55 -51.09
C SER A 54 -3.04 45.12 -49.80
N ILE A 55 -3.00 43.83 -49.47
CA ILE A 55 -2.19 43.37 -48.33
C ILE A 55 -0.81 42.98 -48.85
N LYS A 56 0.15 43.91 -48.66
CA LYS A 56 1.57 43.65 -48.97
C LYS A 56 2.09 42.44 -48.21
N LEU A 57 2.87 41.61 -48.89
CA LEU A 57 3.45 40.32 -48.49
C LEU A 57 4.32 40.34 -47.18
N SER A 58 4.43 41.51 -46.53
CA SER A 58 5.27 41.71 -45.32
C SER A 58 4.58 41.44 -43.98
N VAL A 59 3.25 41.20 -43.94
CA VAL A 59 2.51 40.95 -42.68
C VAL A 59 2.22 39.46 -42.43
N LEU A 60 2.42 38.62 -43.48
CA LEU A 60 2.14 37.17 -43.39
C LEU A 60 3.04 36.40 -42.38
N PRO A 61 4.37 36.69 -42.24
CA PRO A 61 5.20 36.00 -41.26
C PRO A 61 4.88 36.41 -39.81
N MET A 62 4.30 37.58 -39.57
CA MET A 62 3.96 38.02 -38.20
C MET A 62 2.68 37.43 -37.66
N LEU A 63 1.75 36.99 -38.53
CA LEU A 63 0.50 36.34 -38.12
C LEU A 63 0.74 34.83 -37.81
N LEU A 64 1.76 34.20 -38.45
CA LEU A 64 2.15 32.81 -38.17
C LEU A 64 2.95 32.65 -36.85
N ILE A 65 3.56 33.73 -36.37
CA ILE A 65 4.28 33.72 -35.08
C ILE A 65 3.31 33.83 -33.89
N VAL A 66 2.16 34.47 -34.06
CA VAL A 66 1.14 34.64 -33.00
C VAL A 66 0.29 33.36 -32.81
N VAL A 67 0.15 32.53 -33.85
CA VAL A 67 -0.61 31.25 -33.77
C VAL A 67 0.28 30.11 -33.21
N GLY A 68 1.60 30.27 -33.15
CA GLY A 68 2.56 29.27 -32.65
C GLY A 68 2.70 29.24 -31.12
N ILE A 69 2.07 30.17 -30.38
CA ILE A 69 1.95 30.08 -28.92
C ILE A 69 0.66 29.34 -28.55
N PHE A 70 0.41 28.19 -29.14
CA PHE A 70 -0.42 27.18 -28.51
C PHE A 70 0.40 26.63 -27.35
N ILE A 71 0.08 27.11 -26.18
CA ILE A 71 0.37 26.55 -24.88
C ILE A 71 0.20 25.03 -24.99
N ASN A 72 1.29 24.32 -25.32
CA ASN A 72 1.35 22.92 -24.89
C ASN A 72 1.15 22.98 -23.39
N PRO A 73 0.11 22.38 -22.83
CA PRO A 73 0.06 22.19 -21.40
C PRO A 73 1.33 21.37 -21.09
N THR A 74 2.37 22.03 -20.61
CA THR A 74 3.48 21.34 -19.98
C THR A 74 2.83 20.62 -18.80
N TRP A 75 2.46 19.35 -19.04
CA TRP A 75 2.12 18.45 -17.96
C TRP A 75 3.25 18.61 -16.96
N GLY A 76 2.92 19.14 -15.77
CA GLY A 76 3.91 19.45 -14.76
C GLY A 76 4.82 18.25 -14.54
N ALA A 77 6.06 18.49 -14.17
CA ALA A 77 7.08 17.46 -14.01
C ALA A 77 6.51 16.24 -13.26
N GLU A 78 6.70 15.06 -13.83
CA GLU A 78 6.24 13.77 -13.29
C GLU A 78 6.85 13.53 -11.90
N LEU A 79 6.02 13.35 -10.86
CA LEU A 79 6.46 13.01 -9.51
C LEU A 79 6.55 11.48 -9.38
N THR A 80 7.71 10.96 -8.98
CA THR A 80 7.91 9.52 -8.82
C THR A 80 7.71 9.11 -7.37
N ILE A 81 6.77 8.18 -7.15
CA ILE A 81 6.43 7.62 -5.83
C ILE A 81 6.79 6.14 -5.81
N TYR A 82 7.57 5.73 -4.82
CA TYR A 82 7.79 4.32 -4.50
C TYR A 82 6.85 3.94 -3.36
N THR A 83 6.10 2.84 -3.54
CA THR A 83 5.16 2.33 -2.54
C THR A 83 5.09 0.80 -2.59
N TYR A 84 4.42 0.18 -1.64
CA TYR A 84 4.23 -1.26 -1.61
C TYR A 84 3.11 -1.73 -2.55
N ASP A 85 3.14 -3.02 -2.89
CA ASP A 85 2.31 -3.60 -3.95
C ASP A 85 0.81 -3.55 -3.63
N SER A 86 0.40 -3.84 -2.40
CA SER A 86 -1.01 -3.78 -2.00
C SER A 86 -1.56 -2.35 -2.01
N PHE A 87 -0.75 -1.32 -1.70
CA PHE A 87 -1.19 0.08 -1.83
C PHE A 87 -1.55 0.45 -3.27
N ASN A 88 -0.75 -0.05 -4.24
CA ASN A 88 -0.92 0.26 -5.66
C ASN A 88 -1.73 -0.78 -6.44
N SER A 89 -2.29 -1.79 -5.77
CA SER A 89 -3.17 -2.77 -6.40
C SER A 89 -4.51 -2.15 -6.83
N GLU A 90 -5.25 -2.82 -7.70
CA GLU A 90 -6.56 -2.35 -8.18
C GLU A 90 -7.57 -2.12 -7.04
N TRP A 91 -7.47 -2.88 -5.97
CA TRP A 91 -8.31 -2.80 -4.77
C TRP A 91 -7.71 -1.93 -3.66
N GLY A 92 -6.45 -1.52 -3.79
CA GLY A 92 -5.75 -0.67 -2.83
C GLY A 92 -6.10 0.81 -2.95
N PRO A 93 -5.55 1.67 -2.08
CA PRO A 93 -5.83 3.10 -2.08
C PRO A 93 -5.25 3.84 -3.30
N GLY A 94 -4.15 3.35 -3.89
CA GLY A 94 -3.42 4.02 -4.95
C GLY A 94 -4.30 4.50 -6.12
N PRO A 95 -5.11 3.64 -6.76
CA PRO A 95 -5.96 4.04 -7.90
C PRO A 95 -6.90 5.20 -7.59
N VAL A 96 -7.32 5.34 -6.34
CA VAL A 96 -8.24 6.41 -5.90
C VAL A 96 -7.45 7.67 -5.56
N VAL A 97 -6.47 7.57 -4.65
CA VAL A 97 -5.79 8.74 -4.08
C VAL A 97 -4.83 9.37 -5.09
N PHE A 98 -4.14 8.58 -5.92
CA PHE A 98 -3.23 9.10 -6.93
C PHE A 98 -3.97 9.90 -8.01
N LYS A 99 -5.12 9.41 -8.51
CA LYS A 99 -5.95 10.17 -9.45
C LYS A 99 -6.46 11.47 -8.87
N ARG A 100 -6.84 11.47 -7.57
CA ARG A 100 -7.28 12.70 -6.88
C ARG A 100 -6.14 13.72 -6.81
N PHE A 101 -4.92 13.27 -6.48
CA PHE A 101 -3.76 14.15 -6.45
C PHE A 101 -3.36 14.66 -7.84
N GLU A 102 -3.29 13.79 -8.86
CA GLU A 102 -2.99 14.19 -10.25
C GLU A 102 -3.95 15.29 -10.74
N LYS A 103 -5.24 15.14 -10.42
CA LYS A 103 -6.25 16.18 -10.73
C LYS A 103 -6.00 17.48 -9.97
N GLN A 104 -5.62 17.40 -8.69
CA GLN A 104 -5.39 18.58 -7.85
C GLN A 104 -4.12 19.34 -8.26
N CYS A 105 -3.04 18.64 -8.58
CA CYS A 105 -1.76 19.24 -8.92
C CYS A 105 -1.62 19.60 -10.41
N ALA A 106 -2.55 19.16 -11.26
CA ALA A 106 -2.41 19.19 -12.73
C ALA A 106 -1.07 18.59 -13.19
N CYS A 107 -0.67 17.46 -12.58
CA CYS A 107 0.61 16.79 -12.83
C CYS A 107 0.40 15.29 -13.09
N LYS A 108 1.48 14.55 -13.43
CA LYS A 108 1.49 13.10 -13.55
C LYS A 108 2.27 12.46 -12.43
N LEU A 109 1.81 11.29 -12.00
CA LEU A 109 2.53 10.43 -11.07
C LEU A 109 3.11 9.24 -11.81
N LYS A 110 4.36 8.92 -11.48
CA LYS A 110 4.99 7.63 -11.78
C LYS A 110 5.04 6.82 -10.51
N VAL A 111 4.22 5.79 -10.44
CA VAL A 111 4.16 4.91 -9.27
C VAL A 111 4.94 3.64 -9.54
N VAL A 112 5.79 3.24 -8.61
CA VAL A 112 6.59 2.01 -8.68
C VAL A 112 6.39 1.23 -7.39
N SER A 113 5.95 -0.02 -7.52
CA SER A 113 5.67 -0.92 -6.40
C SER A 113 6.39 -2.26 -6.61
N PRO A 114 7.66 -2.37 -6.17
CA PRO A 114 8.49 -3.54 -6.43
C PRO A 114 8.21 -4.74 -5.51
N GLY A 115 7.30 -4.63 -4.57
CA GLY A 115 6.95 -5.61 -3.57
C GLY A 115 6.43 -4.96 -2.31
N ASP A 116 6.52 -5.64 -1.16
CA ASP A 116 6.12 -5.11 0.14
C ASP A 116 7.15 -4.09 0.69
N SER A 117 6.80 -3.36 1.75
CA SER A 117 7.48 -2.14 2.20
C SER A 117 8.98 -2.35 2.48
N GLY A 118 9.38 -3.46 3.08
CA GLY A 118 10.79 -3.79 3.29
C GLY A 118 11.60 -3.90 1.99
N THR A 119 10.98 -4.40 0.92
CA THR A 119 11.57 -4.45 -0.43
C THR A 119 11.72 -3.05 -1.00
N VAL A 120 10.68 -2.20 -0.82
CA VAL A 120 10.71 -0.80 -1.28
C VAL A 120 11.81 -0.01 -0.58
N LEU A 121 11.91 -0.11 0.75
CA LEU A 121 12.96 0.56 1.52
C LEU A 121 14.36 0.11 1.10
N ASN A 122 14.58 -1.20 0.93
CA ASN A 122 15.86 -1.73 0.48
C ASN A 122 16.25 -1.16 -0.90
N ARG A 123 15.30 -1.03 -1.82
CA ARG A 123 15.51 -0.42 -3.13
C ARG A 123 15.90 1.05 -3.02
N VAL A 124 15.20 1.84 -2.20
CA VAL A 124 15.55 3.26 -1.96
C VAL A 124 16.98 3.38 -1.40
N ILE A 125 17.36 2.49 -0.47
CA ILE A 125 18.73 2.47 0.09
C ILE A 125 19.77 2.19 -1.01
N LEU A 126 19.54 1.22 -1.89
CA LEU A 126 20.45 0.89 -2.98
C LEU A 126 20.55 2.03 -4.00
N GLU A 127 19.48 2.76 -4.23
CA GLU A 127 19.42 3.88 -5.16
C GLU A 127 19.87 5.22 -4.54
N LYS A 128 20.27 5.26 -3.26
CA LYS A 128 20.59 6.49 -2.49
C LYS A 128 21.54 7.43 -3.20
N ALA A 129 22.59 6.89 -3.86
CA ALA A 129 23.60 7.71 -4.58
C ALA A 129 23.03 8.41 -5.84
N ASN A 130 21.95 7.85 -6.41
CA ASN A 130 21.25 8.40 -7.59
C ASN A 130 19.76 8.11 -7.47
N PRO A 131 19.04 8.86 -6.62
CA PRO A 131 17.64 8.60 -6.31
C PRO A 131 16.75 8.60 -7.56
N LYS A 132 15.89 7.59 -7.68
CA LYS A 132 14.95 7.45 -8.79
C LYS A 132 13.52 7.85 -8.39
N ALA A 133 13.24 7.90 -7.09
CA ALA A 133 11.99 8.34 -6.54
C ALA A 133 12.11 9.69 -5.85
N ASP A 134 11.01 10.41 -5.78
CA ASP A 134 10.86 11.67 -5.04
C ASP A 134 10.27 11.43 -3.65
N ILE A 135 9.42 10.40 -3.52
CA ILE A 135 8.71 10.05 -2.30
C ILE A 135 8.79 8.53 -2.09
N LEU A 136 8.99 8.13 -0.84
CA LEU A 136 8.67 6.78 -0.37
C LEU A 136 7.39 6.88 0.46
N LEU A 137 6.37 6.08 0.10
CA LEU A 137 5.06 5.99 0.74
C LEU A 137 4.85 4.57 1.26
N GLY A 138 4.54 4.40 2.55
CA GLY A 138 4.24 3.11 3.14
C GLY A 138 5.40 2.48 3.94
N LEU A 139 6.33 3.31 4.44
CA LEU A 139 7.27 2.90 5.47
C LEU A 139 6.56 2.79 6.80
N ASN A 140 6.87 1.81 7.64
CA ASN A 140 6.26 1.70 8.96
C ASN A 140 7.23 2.00 10.12
N ASN A 141 6.67 2.13 11.35
CA ASN A 141 7.45 2.43 12.55
C ASN A 141 8.56 1.39 12.84
N SER A 142 8.40 0.12 12.45
CA SER A 142 9.43 -0.92 12.63
C SER A 142 10.66 -0.71 11.71
N GLU A 143 10.51 0.06 10.62
CA GLU A 143 11.53 0.32 9.62
C GLU A 143 12.20 1.72 9.78
N LEU A 144 11.60 2.60 10.60
CA LEU A 144 12.03 4.01 10.72
C LEU A 144 13.51 4.13 11.06
N GLU A 145 13.97 3.46 12.10
CA GLU A 145 15.34 3.60 12.59
C GLU A 145 16.36 3.15 11.52
N LYS A 146 16.06 2.07 10.79
CA LYS A 146 16.84 1.67 9.64
C LYS A 146 16.87 2.78 8.59
N SER A 147 15.73 3.34 8.23
CA SER A 147 15.64 4.40 7.21
C SER A 147 16.40 5.66 7.60
N PHE A 148 16.36 6.00 8.89
CA PHE A 148 17.07 7.17 9.43
C PHE A 148 18.59 7.01 9.42
N SER A 149 19.10 5.78 9.64
CA SER A 149 20.54 5.51 9.61
C SER A 149 21.19 5.71 8.22
N TYR A 150 20.37 5.65 7.16
CA TYR A 150 20.86 5.87 5.78
C TYR A 150 20.73 7.32 5.30
N ASP A 151 20.21 8.24 6.13
CA ASP A 151 20.07 9.67 5.78
C ASP A 151 19.32 9.91 4.46
N LEU A 152 18.16 9.25 4.32
CA LEU A 152 17.39 9.23 3.06
C LEU A 152 16.48 10.44 2.85
N TRP A 153 16.21 11.22 3.89
CA TRP A 153 15.05 12.08 3.98
C TRP A 153 15.35 13.56 3.84
N GLU A 154 14.50 14.25 3.09
CA GLU A 154 14.39 15.71 3.08
C GLU A 154 13.29 16.12 4.08
N PRO A 155 13.62 16.74 5.22
CA PRO A 155 12.63 17.08 6.24
C PRO A 155 11.57 18.06 5.73
N TYR A 156 10.30 17.77 6.07
CA TYR A 156 9.19 18.65 5.78
C TYR A 156 8.12 18.59 6.85
N ARG A 157 7.77 19.71 7.44
CA ARG A 157 6.65 19.83 8.38
C ARG A 157 5.42 20.32 7.64
N SER A 158 4.45 19.42 7.39
CA SER A 158 3.15 19.78 6.84
C SER A 158 2.41 20.74 7.77
N PRO A 159 1.72 21.78 7.28
CA PRO A 159 0.87 22.64 8.08
C PRO A 159 -0.32 21.87 8.71
N LEU A 160 -0.69 20.70 8.16
CA LEU A 160 -1.76 19.84 8.68
C LEU A 160 -1.29 18.88 9.77
N LEU A 161 0.01 18.77 10.03
CA LEU A 161 0.58 17.79 10.95
C LEU A 161 0.05 17.93 12.40
N GLU A 162 -0.31 19.14 12.83
CA GLU A 162 -0.87 19.37 14.17
C GLU A 162 -2.25 18.75 14.40
N GLN A 163 -2.97 18.40 13.33
CA GLN A 163 -4.24 17.69 13.42
C GLN A 163 -4.06 16.18 13.69
N VAL A 164 -2.85 15.66 13.47
CA VAL A 164 -2.52 14.25 13.77
C VAL A 164 -2.30 14.09 15.28
N PRO A 165 -2.88 13.07 15.94
CA PRO A 165 -2.63 12.77 17.35
C PRO A 165 -1.13 12.70 17.69
N ALA A 166 -0.76 13.22 18.86
CA ALA A 166 0.66 13.37 19.24
C ALA A 166 1.41 12.03 19.32
N ASP A 167 0.71 10.96 19.73
CA ASP A 167 1.26 9.60 19.84
C ASP A 167 1.51 8.91 18.49
N LEU A 168 0.95 9.45 17.40
CA LEU A 168 1.25 9.03 16.02
C LEU A 168 2.38 9.85 15.38
N ARG A 169 2.74 11.01 15.95
CA ARG A 169 3.81 11.91 15.45
C ARG A 169 5.17 11.53 16.02
N VAL A 170 5.68 10.34 15.69
CA VAL A 170 6.88 9.76 16.31
C VAL A 170 8.19 10.43 15.88
N ASP A 171 8.26 11.05 14.70
CA ASP A 171 9.47 11.71 14.20
C ASP A 171 9.47 13.23 14.46
N LYS A 172 10.14 13.65 15.55
CA LYS A 172 10.29 15.06 15.93
C LYS A 172 11.11 15.89 14.94
N LYS A 173 11.85 15.25 14.01
CA LYS A 173 12.66 15.92 12.99
C LYS A 173 11.91 16.12 11.68
N HIS A 174 10.64 15.70 11.61
CA HIS A 174 9.79 15.84 10.43
C HIS A 174 10.37 15.23 9.14
N ARG A 175 11.12 14.15 9.25
CA ARG A 175 11.69 13.41 8.11
C ARG A 175 10.63 12.58 7.41
N VAL A 176 9.64 12.12 8.19
CA VAL A 176 8.49 11.35 7.71
C VAL A 176 7.19 11.86 8.34
N THR A 177 6.09 11.68 7.61
CA THR A 177 4.74 12.08 8.02
C THR A 177 3.86 10.84 8.10
N PRO A 178 3.15 10.58 9.22
CA PRO A 178 2.22 9.46 9.31
C PRO A 178 0.97 9.72 8.47
N PHE A 179 0.36 8.66 7.91
CA PHE A 179 -0.87 8.80 7.13
C PHE A 179 -1.98 7.80 7.50
N ASP A 180 -1.62 6.65 8.06
CA ASP A 180 -2.57 5.71 8.65
C ASP A 180 -1.91 4.88 9.75
N TYR A 181 -2.72 4.10 10.48
CA TYR A 181 -2.23 3.15 11.48
C TYR A 181 -3.20 1.99 11.66
N GLY A 182 -2.69 0.91 12.22
CA GLY A 182 -3.45 -0.26 12.60
C GLY A 182 -2.74 -1.06 13.69
N PHE A 183 -3.27 -2.24 13.97
CA PHE A 183 -2.68 -3.15 14.93
C PHE A 183 -2.51 -4.51 14.27
N ILE A 184 -1.30 -5.08 14.37
CA ILE A 184 -1.00 -6.42 13.87
C ILE A 184 -1.82 -7.45 14.64
N ALA A 185 -2.42 -8.38 13.92
CA ALA A 185 -3.24 -9.43 14.50
C ALA A 185 -3.26 -10.67 13.63
N PHE A 186 -3.58 -11.81 14.23
CA PHE A 186 -3.95 -13.00 13.47
C PHE A 186 -5.44 -12.97 13.12
N VAL A 187 -5.75 -13.11 11.85
CA VAL A 187 -7.11 -13.24 11.34
C VAL A 187 -7.38 -14.71 11.02
N TYR A 188 -8.55 -15.19 11.39
CA TYR A 188 -8.90 -16.60 11.21
C TYR A 188 -10.29 -16.80 10.59
N ASN A 189 -10.47 -17.93 9.93
CA ASN A 189 -11.75 -18.38 9.44
C ASN A 189 -12.49 -19.15 10.55
N SER A 190 -13.54 -18.58 11.12
CA SER A 190 -14.31 -19.14 12.24
C SER A 190 -15.08 -20.42 11.91
N GLN A 191 -15.26 -20.74 10.62
CA GLN A 191 -15.80 -22.02 10.21
C GLN A 191 -14.78 -23.16 10.35
N LYS A 192 -13.48 -22.86 10.13
CA LYS A 192 -12.38 -23.83 10.23
C LYS A 192 -11.72 -23.86 11.63
N ILE A 193 -11.68 -22.74 12.33
CA ILE A 193 -11.08 -22.58 13.66
C ILE A 193 -12.16 -22.23 14.67
N LYS A 194 -12.57 -23.21 15.50
CA LYS A 194 -13.62 -23.03 16.52
C LYS A 194 -13.08 -22.45 17.82
N ASN A 195 -11.84 -22.79 18.19
CA ASN A 195 -11.14 -22.30 19.35
C ASN A 195 -9.92 -21.51 18.89
N PRO A 196 -10.06 -20.19 18.58
CA PRO A 196 -8.95 -19.36 18.11
C PRO A 196 -7.91 -19.16 19.21
N PRO A 197 -6.66 -18.82 18.85
CA PRO A 197 -5.65 -18.41 19.81
C PRO A 197 -6.05 -17.07 20.46
N ASN A 198 -5.71 -16.88 21.72
CA ASN A 198 -5.94 -15.64 22.46
C ASN A 198 -4.66 -15.02 23.03
N SER A 199 -3.51 -15.59 22.66
CA SER A 199 -2.16 -15.11 23.00
C SER A 199 -1.16 -15.55 21.93
N LEU A 200 0.03 -14.93 21.93
CA LEU A 200 1.15 -15.44 21.11
C LEU A 200 1.53 -16.86 21.54
N GLN A 201 1.48 -17.16 22.83
CA GLN A 201 1.77 -18.48 23.34
C GLN A 201 0.80 -19.57 22.82
N ASP A 202 -0.48 -19.25 22.67
CA ASP A 202 -1.48 -20.21 22.14
C ASP A 202 -1.22 -20.61 20.69
N LEU A 203 -0.54 -19.76 19.91
CA LEU A 203 -0.14 -20.12 18.54
C LEU A 203 0.81 -21.31 18.48
N LEU A 204 1.46 -21.66 19.60
CA LEU A 204 2.38 -22.81 19.72
C LEU A 204 1.64 -24.15 19.90
N ASP A 205 0.32 -24.13 20.17
CA ASP A 205 -0.48 -25.34 20.35
C ASP A 205 -0.40 -26.22 19.09
N PRO A 206 -0.08 -27.53 19.20
CA PRO A 206 -0.01 -28.47 18.07
C PRO A 206 -1.32 -28.58 17.26
N LYS A 207 -2.47 -28.17 17.81
CA LYS A 207 -3.74 -28.08 17.04
C LYS A 207 -3.65 -27.14 15.84
N TYR A 208 -2.70 -26.18 15.83
CA TYR A 208 -2.44 -25.25 14.73
C TYR A 208 -1.36 -25.71 13.75
N ARG A 209 -0.87 -26.96 13.87
CA ARG A 209 0.17 -27.50 12.98
C ARG A 209 -0.18 -27.24 11.51
N ARG A 210 0.71 -26.51 10.78
CA ARG A 210 0.58 -26.11 9.38
C ARG A 210 -0.74 -25.37 9.06
N LYS A 211 -1.23 -24.56 9.99
CA LYS A 211 -2.48 -23.80 9.83
C LYS A 211 -2.28 -22.29 9.82
N ILE A 212 -1.05 -21.82 9.94
CA ILE A 212 -0.72 -20.40 10.05
C ILE A 212 0.14 -20.00 8.85
N VAL A 213 -0.14 -18.85 8.26
CA VAL A 213 0.75 -18.16 7.32
C VAL A 213 1.12 -16.80 7.88
N ILE A 214 2.38 -16.45 7.72
CA ILE A 214 2.96 -15.17 8.11
C ILE A 214 3.82 -14.62 6.98
N GLU A 215 4.31 -13.40 7.14
CA GLU A 215 5.23 -12.76 6.21
C GLU A 215 6.68 -12.75 6.74
N ASN A 216 7.62 -12.68 5.80
CA ASN A 216 9.04 -12.63 6.10
C ASN A 216 9.45 -11.24 6.64
N PRO A 217 10.02 -11.15 7.85
CA PRO A 217 10.44 -9.88 8.45
C PRO A 217 11.47 -9.08 7.66
N LYS A 218 12.16 -9.70 6.70
CA LYS A 218 13.18 -9.02 5.87
C LYS A 218 12.59 -8.25 4.69
N THR A 219 11.39 -8.62 4.25
CA THR A 219 10.79 -8.12 3.01
C THR A 219 9.43 -7.47 3.23
N SER A 220 8.76 -7.78 4.36
CA SER A 220 7.41 -7.37 4.68
C SER A 220 7.33 -6.60 5.99
N SER A 221 6.57 -5.52 6.02
CA SER A 221 6.35 -4.72 7.23
C SER A 221 5.51 -5.44 8.30
N PRO A 222 4.40 -6.14 7.99
CA PRO A 222 3.70 -6.95 8.99
C PRO A 222 4.60 -8.05 9.58
N GLY A 223 5.42 -8.70 8.75
CA GLY A 223 6.38 -9.70 9.23
C GLY A 223 7.40 -9.12 10.20
N LEU A 224 7.97 -7.93 9.90
CA LEU A 224 8.89 -7.25 10.81
C LEU A 224 8.18 -6.80 12.09
N SER A 225 6.97 -6.29 11.98
CA SER A 225 6.15 -5.91 13.13
C SER A 225 5.83 -7.12 14.03
N MET A 226 5.59 -8.30 13.46
CA MET A 226 5.44 -9.53 14.24
C MET A 226 6.72 -9.92 14.96
N LEU A 227 7.89 -9.83 14.29
CA LEU A 227 9.17 -10.09 14.96
C LEU A 227 9.34 -9.16 16.16
N HIS A 228 9.10 -7.88 15.98
CA HIS A 228 9.16 -6.88 17.07
C HIS A 228 8.12 -7.16 18.17
N TRP A 229 6.92 -7.57 17.80
CA TRP A 229 5.88 -7.96 18.76
C TRP A 229 6.33 -9.12 19.65
N THR A 230 6.91 -10.15 19.05
CA THR A 230 7.45 -11.29 19.84
C THR A 230 8.58 -10.88 20.77
N ILE A 231 9.46 -9.98 20.35
CA ILE A 231 10.53 -9.45 21.21
C ILE A 231 9.94 -8.57 22.34
N ALA A 232 8.92 -7.76 22.05
CA ALA A 232 8.29 -6.92 23.04
C ALA A 232 7.55 -7.74 24.14
N VAL A 233 7.02 -8.92 23.79
CA VAL A 233 6.28 -9.79 24.71
C VAL A 233 7.21 -10.77 25.45
N PHE A 234 8.14 -11.41 24.76
CA PHE A 234 8.99 -12.47 25.33
C PHE A 234 10.38 -11.98 25.72
N GLY A 235 10.78 -10.78 25.32
CA GLY A 235 12.14 -10.27 25.52
C GLY A 235 13.15 -10.81 24.51
N GLU A 236 14.37 -10.25 24.57
CA GLU A 236 15.45 -10.59 23.63
C GLU A 236 16.09 -11.96 23.92
N GLU A 237 15.84 -12.55 25.07
CA GLU A 237 16.40 -13.85 25.47
C GLU A 237 15.53 -15.00 24.95
N ASP A 238 14.20 -14.85 24.99
CA ASP A 238 13.27 -15.95 24.76
C ASP A 238 12.56 -15.92 23.38
N TYR A 239 12.60 -14.78 22.64
CA TYR A 239 11.87 -14.67 21.37
C TYR A 239 12.29 -15.73 20.32
N LEU A 240 13.58 -16.13 20.28
CA LEU A 240 14.04 -17.15 19.32
C LEU A 240 13.52 -18.54 19.67
N ASP A 241 13.39 -18.85 20.94
CA ASP A 241 12.78 -20.11 21.40
C ASP A 241 11.30 -20.16 21.03
N TYR A 242 10.59 -19.03 21.18
CA TYR A 242 9.23 -18.90 20.68
C TYR A 242 9.15 -19.21 19.17
N TRP A 243 10.03 -18.62 18.33
CA TRP A 243 10.02 -18.84 16.89
C TRP A 243 10.32 -20.28 16.48
N LYS A 244 11.24 -20.97 17.17
CA LYS A 244 11.50 -22.40 16.98
C LYS A 244 10.26 -23.25 17.26
N LYS A 245 9.53 -22.92 18.34
CA LYS A 245 8.29 -23.62 18.71
C LYS A 245 7.13 -23.31 17.79
N LEU A 246 7.09 -22.12 17.18
CA LEU A 246 6.05 -21.70 16.24
C LEU A 246 6.23 -22.35 14.85
N GLU A 247 7.47 -22.59 14.42
CA GLU A 247 7.80 -23.06 13.07
C GLU A 247 6.93 -24.24 12.60
N PRO A 248 6.71 -25.33 13.38
CA PRO A 248 5.89 -26.48 12.95
C PRO A 248 4.41 -26.12 12.67
N ASN A 249 3.92 -25.00 13.19
CA ASN A 249 2.56 -24.53 13.01
C ASN A 249 2.41 -23.64 11.77
N LEU A 250 3.54 -23.17 11.21
CA LEU A 250 3.54 -22.39 9.98
C LEU A 250 3.35 -23.30 8.77
N LEU A 251 2.39 -22.94 7.90
CA LEU A 251 2.26 -23.53 6.58
C LEU A 251 3.27 -22.92 5.61
N SER A 252 3.45 -21.60 5.70
CA SER A 252 4.36 -20.84 4.85
C SER A 252 4.78 -19.52 5.50
N VAL A 253 5.93 -19.03 5.07
CA VAL A 253 6.42 -17.66 5.32
C VAL A 253 6.55 -16.99 3.96
N THR A 254 5.66 -16.05 3.65
CA THR A 254 5.58 -15.40 2.33
C THR A 254 6.48 -14.16 2.26
N ASN A 255 6.76 -13.68 1.05
CA ASN A 255 7.58 -12.48 0.87
C ASN A 255 6.85 -11.17 1.17
N GLY A 256 5.52 -11.19 1.27
CA GLY A 256 4.71 -10.01 1.53
C GLY A 256 3.26 -10.36 1.86
N TRP A 257 2.54 -9.37 2.38
CA TRP A 257 1.17 -9.48 2.86
C TRP A 257 0.19 -9.96 1.77
N SER A 258 0.28 -9.42 0.55
CA SER A 258 -0.62 -9.81 -0.55
C SER A 258 -0.61 -11.32 -0.81
N ALA A 259 0.57 -11.96 -0.73
CA ALA A 259 0.69 -13.41 -0.92
C ALA A 259 0.10 -14.19 0.27
N ALA A 260 0.38 -13.78 1.51
CA ALA A 260 -0.16 -14.42 2.71
C ALA A 260 -1.69 -14.32 2.76
N TYR A 261 -2.21 -13.12 2.56
CA TYR A 261 -3.65 -12.88 2.59
C TYR A 261 -4.37 -13.57 1.42
N GLY A 262 -3.72 -13.67 0.25
CA GLY A 262 -4.21 -14.43 -0.90
C GLY A 262 -4.37 -15.93 -0.60
N MET A 263 -3.40 -16.57 0.10
CA MET A 263 -3.54 -17.96 0.57
C MET A 263 -4.73 -18.13 1.54
N PHE A 264 -4.92 -17.17 2.44
CA PHE A 264 -6.01 -17.18 3.41
C PHE A 264 -7.39 -17.06 2.73
N THR A 265 -7.57 -16.10 1.82
CA THR A 265 -8.85 -15.87 1.13
C THR A 265 -9.22 -17.00 0.17
N LYS A 266 -8.22 -17.65 -0.45
CA LYS A 266 -8.42 -18.90 -1.23
C LYS A 266 -8.74 -20.10 -0.36
N GLY A 267 -8.62 -19.98 0.98
CA GLY A 267 -8.90 -21.06 1.91
C GLY A 267 -7.81 -22.12 2.02
N GLU A 268 -6.61 -21.85 1.51
CA GLU A 268 -5.43 -22.72 1.61
C GLU A 268 -4.93 -22.83 3.06
N VAL A 269 -5.08 -21.75 3.83
CA VAL A 269 -4.71 -21.68 5.24
C VAL A 269 -5.80 -21.02 6.06
N PRO A 270 -6.12 -21.50 7.28
CA PRO A 270 -7.21 -20.94 8.07
C PRO A 270 -6.83 -19.77 8.98
N ILE A 271 -5.55 -19.47 9.18
CA ILE A 271 -5.05 -18.37 10.03
C ILE A 271 -3.95 -17.62 9.28
N VAL A 272 -4.03 -16.30 9.26
CA VAL A 272 -3.08 -15.40 8.61
C VAL A 272 -2.66 -14.27 9.54
N LEU A 273 -1.39 -13.88 9.49
CA LEU A 273 -0.93 -12.62 10.07
C LEU A 273 -1.47 -11.47 9.21
N SER A 274 -2.12 -10.49 9.84
CA SER A 274 -2.71 -9.34 9.17
C SER A 274 -3.00 -8.22 10.21
N TYR A 275 -4.16 -7.57 10.12
CA TYR A 275 -4.54 -6.46 10.99
C TYR A 275 -5.88 -6.70 11.67
N VAL A 276 -6.09 -6.05 12.82
CA VAL A 276 -7.38 -6.11 13.53
C VAL A 276 -8.56 -5.68 12.66
N THR A 277 -8.30 -4.84 11.67
CA THR A 277 -9.30 -4.26 10.75
C THR A 277 -9.58 -5.13 9.51
N SER A 278 -8.74 -6.12 9.21
CA SER A 278 -8.89 -6.93 7.99
C SER A 278 -10.26 -7.62 7.83
N PRO A 279 -10.94 -8.09 8.90
CA PRO A 279 -12.29 -8.64 8.78
C PRO A 279 -13.34 -7.64 8.26
N ALA A 280 -13.12 -6.34 8.44
CA ALA A 280 -14.04 -5.30 7.96
C ALA A 280 -14.21 -5.33 6.43
N TYR A 281 -13.15 -5.68 5.68
CA TYR A 281 -13.23 -5.90 4.24
C TYR A 281 -14.29 -6.94 3.87
N HIS A 282 -14.24 -8.09 4.52
CA HIS A 282 -15.17 -9.20 4.24
C HIS A 282 -16.60 -8.87 4.66
N LEU A 283 -16.78 -8.11 5.75
CA LEU A 283 -18.08 -7.62 6.14
C LEU A 283 -18.62 -6.61 5.12
N GLU A 284 -17.78 -5.67 4.66
CA GLU A 284 -18.20 -4.64 3.70
C GLU A 284 -18.58 -5.21 2.34
N TYR A 285 -17.71 -6.02 1.74
CA TYR A 285 -17.88 -6.46 0.36
C TYR A 285 -18.45 -7.86 0.20
N GLU A 286 -18.11 -8.80 1.07
CA GLU A 286 -18.59 -10.18 0.99
C GLU A 286 -19.81 -10.44 1.89
N LYS A 287 -20.22 -9.45 2.71
CA LYS A 287 -21.35 -9.53 3.66
C LYS A 287 -21.25 -10.74 4.59
N THR A 288 -20.03 -11.07 5.04
CA THR A 288 -19.76 -12.22 5.91
C THR A 288 -18.95 -11.84 7.14
N GLU A 289 -19.27 -12.45 8.27
CA GLU A 289 -18.50 -12.35 9.54
C GLU A 289 -17.73 -13.64 9.83
N ARG A 290 -17.55 -14.52 8.83
CA ARG A 290 -16.78 -15.77 9.02
C ARG A 290 -15.30 -15.53 9.31
N TYR A 291 -14.74 -14.40 8.84
CA TYR A 291 -13.38 -13.99 9.12
C TYR A 291 -13.37 -13.10 10.35
N ARG A 292 -12.53 -13.42 11.31
CA ARG A 292 -12.48 -12.75 12.60
C ARG A 292 -11.06 -12.50 13.06
N THR A 293 -10.87 -11.46 13.86
CA THR A 293 -9.60 -11.19 14.53
C THR A 293 -9.48 -12.04 15.78
N ALA A 294 -8.35 -12.71 15.94
CA ALA A 294 -7.95 -13.32 17.19
C ALA A 294 -7.46 -12.21 18.14
N VAL A 295 -8.23 -11.94 19.21
CA VAL A 295 -7.91 -10.89 20.17
C VAL A 295 -6.98 -11.46 21.23
N PHE A 296 -5.75 -10.91 21.30
CA PHE A 296 -4.71 -11.42 22.19
C PHE A 296 -4.66 -10.67 23.52
N GLN A 297 -4.47 -11.42 24.58
CA GLN A 297 -4.26 -10.87 25.94
C GLN A 297 -2.92 -10.15 26.05
N ASP A 298 -1.92 -10.57 25.25
CA ASP A 298 -0.60 -9.91 25.15
C ASP A 298 -0.67 -8.52 24.51
N GLY A 299 -1.87 -8.06 24.12
CA GLY A 299 -2.06 -6.87 23.33
C GLY A 299 -1.72 -7.09 21.85
N HIS A 300 -1.75 -6.00 21.09
CA HIS A 300 -1.48 -6.02 19.65
C HIS A 300 -0.45 -4.95 19.28
N TYR A 301 0.58 -5.33 18.54
CA TYR A 301 1.63 -4.39 18.12
C TYR A 301 1.05 -3.33 17.19
N ARG A 302 1.26 -2.05 17.53
CA ARG A 302 0.77 -0.93 16.71
C ARG A 302 1.70 -0.70 15.53
N GLN A 303 1.15 -0.71 14.33
CA GLN A 303 1.81 -0.30 13.11
C GLN A 303 1.29 1.07 12.70
N ILE A 304 2.20 2.02 12.50
CA ILE A 304 1.92 3.35 11.94
C ILE A 304 2.65 3.41 10.61
N GLU A 305 1.97 3.85 9.56
CA GLU A 305 2.57 4.00 8.24
C GLU A 305 2.89 5.46 7.92
N PHE A 306 4.02 5.65 7.25
CA PHE A 306 4.59 6.96 6.98
C PHE A 306 4.92 7.13 5.50
N ALA A 307 4.95 8.38 5.06
CA ALA A 307 5.62 8.77 3.84
C ALA A 307 6.66 9.86 4.12
N GLY A 308 7.66 9.92 3.27
CA GLY A 308 8.69 10.96 3.35
C GLY A 308 9.22 11.35 1.98
N ILE A 309 9.76 12.56 1.93
CA ILE A 309 10.39 13.11 0.75
C ILE A 309 11.83 12.62 0.72
N LEU A 310 12.27 12.08 -0.41
CA LEU A 310 13.64 11.58 -0.55
C LEU A 310 14.63 12.71 -0.87
N LYS A 311 15.80 12.69 -0.21
CA LYS A 311 16.90 13.61 -0.51
C LYS A 311 17.30 13.51 -1.97
N GLY A 312 17.64 14.65 -2.57
CA GLY A 312 18.06 14.73 -3.95
C GLY A 312 16.91 14.86 -4.95
N THR A 313 15.66 14.87 -4.50
CA THR A 313 14.52 15.20 -5.38
C THR A 313 14.69 16.59 -5.99
N LYS A 314 14.43 16.68 -7.30
CA LYS A 314 14.35 17.96 -8.01
C LYS A 314 12.92 18.54 -8.01
N ARG A 315 11.98 17.85 -7.40
CA ARG A 315 10.53 18.17 -7.40
C ARG A 315 10.01 18.49 -6.01
N ILE A 316 10.84 19.11 -5.18
CA ILE A 316 10.58 19.38 -3.75
C ILE A 316 9.22 20.06 -3.50
N LYS A 317 8.83 21.03 -4.31
CA LYS A 317 7.55 21.72 -4.17
C LYS A 317 6.39 20.72 -4.35
N ARG A 318 6.45 19.89 -5.38
CA ARG A 318 5.42 18.91 -5.69
C ARG A 318 5.38 17.77 -4.66
N ALA A 319 6.55 17.37 -4.16
CA ALA A 319 6.65 16.39 -3.09
C ALA A 319 6.00 16.90 -1.78
N ARG A 320 6.21 18.16 -1.42
CA ARG A 320 5.56 18.79 -0.25
C ARG A 320 4.03 18.87 -0.44
N GLU A 321 3.56 19.26 -1.62
CA GLU A 321 2.12 19.26 -1.95
C GLU A 321 1.50 17.86 -1.80
N PHE A 322 2.24 16.79 -2.14
CA PHE A 322 1.78 15.42 -1.94
C PHE A 322 1.70 15.03 -0.45
N ILE A 323 2.71 15.41 0.35
CA ILE A 323 2.68 15.18 1.81
C ILE A 323 1.49 15.90 2.45
N ASP A 324 1.20 17.15 2.05
CA ASP A 324 0.02 17.89 2.54
C ASP A 324 -1.28 17.22 2.10
N PHE A 325 -1.33 16.76 0.84
CA PHE A 325 -2.49 16.03 0.32
C PHE A 325 -2.79 14.76 1.12
N MET A 326 -1.76 14.01 1.56
CA MET A 326 -1.96 12.79 2.37
C MET A 326 -2.67 13.07 3.70
N LEU A 327 -2.51 14.24 4.29
CA LEU A 327 -3.21 14.63 5.52
C LEU A 327 -4.56 15.30 5.25
N SER A 328 -4.92 15.52 3.99
CA SER A 328 -6.20 16.13 3.63
C SER A 328 -7.37 15.16 3.77
N GLU A 329 -8.57 15.71 3.94
CA GLU A 329 -9.82 14.95 3.97
C GLU A 329 -9.97 14.00 2.77
N LYS A 330 -9.57 14.44 1.57
CA LYS A 330 -9.68 13.65 0.33
C LYS A 330 -8.87 12.36 0.36
N PHE A 331 -7.73 12.37 1.03
CA PHE A 331 -6.90 11.20 1.20
C PHE A 331 -7.37 10.37 2.41
N GLN A 332 -7.52 11.01 3.57
CA GLN A 332 -7.83 10.35 4.83
C GLN A 332 -9.17 9.60 4.80
N ASN A 333 -10.21 10.17 4.16
CA ASN A 333 -11.50 9.49 3.99
C ASN A 333 -11.46 8.29 3.02
N ALA A 334 -10.41 8.13 2.23
CA ALA A 334 -10.26 6.94 1.39
C ALA A 334 -9.66 5.74 2.16
N ILE A 335 -8.80 6.00 3.14
CA ILE A 335 -8.02 4.98 3.85
C ILE A 335 -8.88 3.84 4.42
N PRO A 336 -9.98 4.09 5.16
CA PRO A 336 -10.73 2.99 5.78
C PRO A 336 -11.24 1.94 4.80
N LEU A 337 -11.75 2.34 3.63
CA LEU A 337 -12.35 1.42 2.65
C LEU A 337 -11.41 0.96 1.53
N THR A 338 -10.15 1.39 1.53
CA THR A 338 -9.18 1.00 0.51
C THR A 338 -7.90 0.41 1.08
N ASN A 339 -7.41 0.92 2.21
CA ASN A 339 -6.24 0.36 2.91
C ASN A 339 -6.62 -0.48 4.14
N TRP A 340 -7.88 -0.39 4.57
CA TRP A 340 -8.39 -1.13 5.74
C TRP A 340 -7.59 -0.83 7.01
N MET A 341 -7.15 0.43 7.13
CA MET A 341 -6.42 0.98 8.26
C MET A 341 -7.23 2.12 8.89
N PHE A 342 -6.85 2.55 10.07
CA PHE A 342 -7.39 3.75 10.70
C PHE A 342 -6.70 4.99 10.12
N PRO A 343 -7.44 6.03 9.70
CA PRO A 343 -6.84 7.28 9.24
C PRO A 343 -6.18 8.00 10.43
N VAL A 344 -5.06 8.71 10.20
CA VAL A 344 -4.42 9.51 11.28
C VAL A 344 -5.20 10.78 11.60
N ILE A 345 -6.04 11.25 10.69
CA ILE A 345 -6.98 12.36 10.90
C ILE A 345 -8.38 11.87 10.52
N GLN A 346 -9.23 11.74 11.53
CA GLN A 346 -10.59 11.26 11.31
C GLN A 346 -11.52 12.44 10.99
N HIS A 347 -11.76 12.70 9.70
CA HIS A 347 -12.68 13.74 9.24
C HIS A 347 -14.15 13.29 9.24
N GLN A 348 -14.40 11.98 9.15
CA GLN A 348 -15.75 11.38 9.12
C GLN A 348 -15.79 10.15 10.02
N PRO A 349 -16.96 9.71 10.50
CA PRO A 349 -17.11 8.44 11.18
C PRO A 349 -16.55 7.29 10.32
N LEU A 350 -15.96 6.29 10.98
CA LEU A 350 -15.51 5.08 10.30
C LEU A 350 -16.71 4.36 9.67
N PRO A 351 -16.49 3.63 8.55
CA PRO A 351 -17.53 2.78 7.96
C PRO A 351 -18.08 1.78 8.98
N ASP A 352 -19.37 1.44 8.87
CA ASP A 352 -20.05 0.52 9.80
C ASP A 352 -19.37 -0.85 9.88
N SER A 353 -18.72 -1.28 8.79
CA SER A 353 -17.94 -2.52 8.75
C SER A 353 -16.79 -2.56 9.77
N PHE A 354 -16.27 -1.40 10.21
CA PHE A 354 -15.22 -1.31 11.25
C PHE A 354 -15.73 -1.66 12.65
N ARG A 355 -17.04 -1.79 12.88
CA ARG A 355 -17.62 -2.20 14.18
C ARG A 355 -17.10 -3.57 14.64
N ILE A 356 -16.65 -4.42 13.70
CA ILE A 356 -16.11 -5.74 14.04
C ILE A 356 -14.58 -5.74 14.26
N ALA A 357 -13.92 -4.61 14.06
CA ALA A 357 -12.51 -4.45 14.36
C ALA A 357 -12.33 -4.22 15.87
N PRO A 358 -11.72 -5.15 16.62
CA PRO A 358 -11.53 -4.97 18.05
C PRO A 358 -10.56 -3.81 18.30
N GLN A 359 -10.85 -3.03 19.36
CA GLN A 359 -9.88 -2.05 19.87
C GLN A 359 -8.96 -2.75 20.87
N PRO A 360 -7.65 -2.84 20.61
CA PRO A 360 -6.71 -3.47 21.51
C PRO A 360 -6.65 -2.75 22.86
N LYS A 361 -6.62 -3.52 23.96
CA LYS A 361 -6.49 -2.97 25.31
C LYS A 361 -5.08 -2.47 25.62
N SER A 362 -4.09 -3.03 24.96
CA SER A 362 -2.68 -2.67 25.08
C SER A 362 -1.97 -2.82 23.74
N ALA A 363 -0.92 -2.04 23.54
CA ALA A 363 -0.03 -2.12 22.40
C ALA A 363 1.41 -2.25 22.92
N PRO A 364 1.97 -3.47 22.98
CA PRO A 364 3.37 -3.65 23.36
C PRO A 364 4.26 -2.93 22.33
N GLU A 365 5.25 -2.21 22.84
CA GLU A 365 6.15 -1.40 22.02
C GLU A 365 7.61 -1.70 22.39
N LEU A 366 8.50 -1.54 21.43
CA LEU A 366 9.94 -1.56 21.66
C LEU A 366 10.50 -0.15 21.75
N ASN A 367 11.52 0.02 22.58
CA ASN A 367 12.25 1.29 22.61
C ASN A 367 12.92 1.54 21.25
N PRO A 368 12.66 2.68 20.55
CA PRO A 368 13.23 2.96 19.23
C PRO A 368 14.77 2.89 19.20
N ALA A 369 15.46 3.38 20.25
CA ALA A 369 16.91 3.29 20.32
C ALA A 369 17.38 1.82 20.36
N ARG A 370 16.63 0.94 21.03
CA ARG A 370 16.93 -0.49 21.03
C ARG A 370 16.70 -1.15 19.68
N VAL A 371 15.60 -0.80 19.01
CA VAL A 371 15.34 -1.22 17.61
C VAL A 371 16.50 -0.78 16.72
N HIS A 372 16.93 0.48 16.80
CA HIS A 372 18.07 0.97 16.04
C HIS A 372 19.32 0.12 16.22
N GLN A 373 19.65 -0.23 17.46
CA GLN A 373 20.87 -0.98 17.79
C GLN A 373 20.80 -2.45 17.40
N GLN A 374 19.63 -3.09 17.51
CA GLN A 374 19.51 -4.55 17.50
C GLN A 374 18.77 -5.12 16.30
N ASN A 375 18.01 -4.33 15.54
CA ASN A 375 17.15 -4.85 14.48
C ASN A 375 17.90 -5.74 13.46
N SER A 376 19.11 -5.34 13.05
CA SER A 376 19.93 -6.13 12.12
C SER A 376 20.36 -7.46 12.72
N LYS A 377 20.65 -7.50 14.04
CA LYS A 377 20.98 -8.71 14.78
C LYS A 377 19.76 -9.62 14.87
N TRP A 378 18.62 -9.10 15.30
CA TRP A 378 17.38 -9.85 15.43
C TRP A 378 16.93 -10.50 14.12
N LEU A 379 16.97 -9.75 13.00
CA LEU A 379 16.67 -10.29 11.67
C LEU A 379 17.60 -11.41 11.23
N LYS A 380 18.91 -11.30 11.56
CA LYS A 380 19.90 -12.33 11.25
C LYS A 380 19.70 -13.59 12.08
N GLU A 381 19.43 -13.43 13.36
CA GLU A 381 19.15 -14.52 14.30
C GLU A 381 17.85 -15.24 13.95
N TRP A 382 16.77 -14.49 13.71
CA TRP A 382 15.51 -15.03 13.22
C TRP A 382 15.71 -15.85 11.92
N SER A 383 16.45 -15.31 10.94
CA SER A 383 16.70 -16.03 9.69
C SER A 383 17.42 -17.36 9.90
N ARG A 384 18.41 -17.41 10.79
CA ARG A 384 19.12 -18.65 11.12
C ARG A 384 18.20 -19.66 11.81
N THR A 385 17.37 -19.18 12.71
CA THR A 385 16.40 -20.01 13.45
C THR A 385 15.38 -20.64 12.51
N MET A 386 14.85 -19.87 11.56
CA MET A 386 13.83 -20.33 10.61
C MET A 386 14.38 -21.12 9.41
N SER A 387 15.71 -21.25 9.28
CA SER A 387 16.37 -22.02 8.21
C SER A 387 16.88 -23.39 8.69
N GLN A 388 16.69 -23.74 9.96
CA GLN A 388 17.06 -25.04 10.55
C GLN A 388 15.91 -26.04 10.41
#